data_2490ef06a05537d96d9feb58a87ccb99
#
_entry.id   2490ef06a05537d96d9feb58a87ccb99
#
_cell.length_a   1.000
_cell.length_b   1.000
_cell.length_c   1.000
_cell.angle_alpha   90.00
_cell.angle_beta   90.00
_cell.angle_gamma   90.00
#
_symmetry.space_group_name_H-M   'P 1'
#
loop_
_entity.id
_entity.type
_entity.pdbx_description
1 polymer ?
#
loop_
_entity_poly.entity_id
_entity_poly.type
_entity_poly.pdbx_seq_one_letter_code
_entity_poly.pdbx_strand_id
1 'polypeptide(L)'
;MSIFKIKSPGIILIISFFFLSINMYSQNLREDSQLDNRVREFLRSQRWYDLNVPAVDGQLLYDIIIKNNYTSALEIGTSTGHSGIWIAWALSKTGGKLTTIEIDEGRHREALKNFREAGLSEYIDARLGDAHEMVKELQGPFDFVFSDADKNWYKNYFIDIDPKLKVGGCFTAHNIAEIGHGYGGYGGQADFLRYVRSLSNYETSLNTRGGGVSVSYKKSEK
;
A
#
# COMPACT_ATOMS: atom_id res chain seq x y z
N MET A 1 -57.90 -23.66 -60.71
CA MET A 1 -56.44 -23.70 -60.50
C MET A 1 -56.11 -22.61 -59.45
N SER A 2 -56.06 -23.01 -58.19
CA SER A 2 -55.97 -22.08 -57.07
C SER A 2 -54.52 -22.13 -56.47
N ILE A 3 -53.85 -20.97 -56.43
CA ILE A 3 -52.45 -20.86 -55.94
C ILE A 3 -52.51 -20.49 -54.49
N PHE A 4 -52.08 -21.44 -53.62
CA PHE A 4 -51.90 -21.20 -52.23
C PHE A 4 -50.64 -20.32 -51.97
N LYS A 5 -50.85 -19.13 -51.41
CA LYS A 5 -49.75 -18.31 -50.82
C LYS A 5 -49.41 -18.75 -49.39
N ILE A 6 -48.27 -19.31 -49.23
CA ILE A 6 -47.69 -19.58 -47.88
C ILE A 6 -47.10 -18.27 -47.33
N LYS A 7 -47.65 -17.76 -46.22
CA LYS A 7 -47.08 -16.67 -45.42
C LYS A 7 -46.07 -17.28 -44.47
N SER A 8 -44.82 -16.95 -44.62
CA SER A 8 -43.80 -17.24 -43.60
C SER A 8 -43.91 -16.27 -42.41
N PRO A 9 -43.86 -16.74 -41.15
CA PRO A 9 -43.79 -15.83 -40.01
C PRO A 9 -42.37 -15.27 -39.85
N GLY A 10 -42.27 -13.95 -39.89
CA GLY A 10 -41.01 -13.24 -39.62
C GLY A 10 -40.60 -13.43 -38.16
N ILE A 11 -39.43 -13.99 -37.96
CA ILE A 11 -38.76 -14.05 -36.63
C ILE A 11 -38.25 -12.65 -36.34
N ILE A 12 -38.87 -11.97 -35.37
CA ILE A 12 -38.36 -10.72 -34.80
C ILE A 12 -37.27 -11.09 -33.79
N LEU A 13 -36.02 -10.91 -34.20
CA LEU A 13 -34.86 -11.08 -33.32
C LEU A 13 -34.77 -9.83 -32.43
N ILE A 14 -35.24 -9.94 -31.17
CA ILE A 14 -35.07 -8.90 -30.18
C ILE A 14 -33.63 -9.03 -29.64
N ILE A 15 -32.71 -8.21 -30.17
CA ILE A 15 -31.36 -8.06 -29.62
C ILE A 15 -31.44 -7.16 -28.38
N SER A 16 -31.51 -7.79 -27.22
CA SER A 16 -31.36 -7.08 -25.95
C SER A 16 -29.91 -6.63 -25.77
N PHE A 17 -29.65 -5.36 -26.05
CA PHE A 17 -28.39 -4.72 -25.64
C PHE A 17 -28.38 -4.60 -24.11
N PHE A 18 -27.69 -5.50 -23.42
CA PHE A 18 -27.26 -5.30 -22.04
C PHE A 18 -26.17 -4.23 -22.06
N PHE A 19 -26.53 -2.97 -21.81
CA PHE A 19 -25.58 -1.96 -21.42
C PHE A 19 -25.05 -2.32 -20.02
N LEU A 20 -23.89 -3.00 -19.96
CA LEU A 20 -23.08 -3.01 -18.75
C LEU A 20 -22.60 -1.56 -18.55
N SER A 21 -23.29 -0.83 -17.70
CA SER A 21 -22.79 0.43 -17.15
C SER A 21 -21.59 0.08 -16.26
N ILE A 22 -20.39 0.12 -16.84
CA ILE A 22 -19.16 0.19 -16.07
C ILE A 22 -19.21 1.55 -15.39
N ASN A 23 -19.60 1.56 -14.11
CA ASN A 23 -19.40 2.70 -13.25
C ASN A 23 -17.87 2.86 -13.09
N MET A 24 -17.25 3.62 -13.99
CA MET A 24 -15.95 4.20 -13.75
C MET A 24 -16.15 5.24 -12.64
N TYR A 25 -15.96 4.81 -11.40
CA TYR A 25 -15.75 5.76 -10.32
C TYR A 25 -14.49 6.54 -10.67
N SER A 26 -14.65 7.74 -11.22
CA SER A 26 -13.57 8.72 -11.30
C SER A 26 -13.15 8.99 -9.86
N GLN A 27 -11.95 8.52 -9.50
CA GLN A 27 -11.37 8.83 -8.21
C GLN A 27 -11.14 10.35 -8.18
N ASN A 28 -11.86 11.07 -7.32
CA ASN A 28 -11.65 12.49 -7.08
C ASN A 28 -10.34 12.68 -6.29
N LEU A 29 -9.20 12.49 -6.95
CA LEU A 29 -7.90 12.78 -6.36
C LEU A 29 -7.73 14.29 -6.23
N ARG A 30 -7.16 14.72 -5.12
CA ARG A 30 -6.83 16.14 -4.90
C ARG A 30 -5.64 16.52 -5.76
N GLU A 31 -5.80 17.55 -6.55
CA GLU A 31 -4.71 18.12 -7.37
C GLU A 31 -4.05 19.27 -6.59
N ASP A 32 -2.76 19.11 -6.33
CA ASP A 32 -1.89 20.17 -5.80
C ASP A 32 -0.54 20.10 -6.53
N SER A 33 -0.46 20.82 -7.64
CA SER A 33 0.74 20.82 -8.48
C SER A 33 1.95 21.46 -7.78
N GLN A 34 1.74 22.37 -6.83
CA GLN A 34 2.83 23.00 -6.08
C GLN A 34 3.45 22.00 -5.09
N LEU A 35 2.61 21.27 -4.35
CA LEU A 35 3.07 20.20 -3.47
C LEU A 35 3.77 19.10 -4.28
N ASP A 36 3.20 18.68 -5.41
CA ASP A 36 3.79 17.66 -6.27
C ASP A 36 5.20 18.01 -6.75
N ASN A 37 5.37 19.23 -7.21
CA ASN A 37 6.68 19.70 -7.66
C ASN A 37 7.69 19.74 -6.50
N ARG A 38 7.26 20.24 -5.35
CA ARG A 38 8.09 20.29 -4.13
C ARG A 38 8.54 18.90 -3.69
N VAL A 39 7.63 17.93 -3.62
CA VAL A 39 7.95 16.55 -3.21
C VAL A 39 8.91 15.89 -4.21
N ARG A 40 8.65 16.03 -5.53
CA ARG A 40 9.54 15.47 -6.56
C ARG A 40 10.94 16.08 -6.51
N GLU A 41 11.04 17.39 -6.34
CA GLU A 41 12.31 18.08 -6.22
C GLU A 41 13.06 17.62 -4.96
N PHE A 42 12.37 17.55 -3.82
CA PHE A 42 12.95 17.08 -2.57
C PHE A 42 13.47 15.65 -2.70
N LEU A 43 12.68 14.71 -3.21
CA LEU A 43 13.10 13.32 -3.40
C LEU A 43 14.31 13.17 -4.31
N ARG A 44 14.49 14.05 -5.32
CA ARG A 44 15.61 14.04 -6.26
C ARG A 44 16.87 14.72 -5.70
N SER A 45 16.71 15.74 -4.87
CA SER A 45 17.83 16.55 -4.33
C SER A 45 18.52 15.88 -3.16
N GLN A 46 17.83 15.00 -2.44
CA GLN A 46 18.39 14.31 -1.27
C GLN A 46 19.22 13.09 -1.68
N ARG A 47 20.27 12.83 -0.91
CA ARG A 47 20.98 11.55 -0.97
C ARG A 47 20.39 10.63 0.06
N TRP A 48 19.60 9.65 -0.41
CA TRP A 48 19.00 8.64 0.42
C TRP A 48 19.98 7.48 0.59
N TYR A 49 20.54 7.36 1.76
CA TYR A 49 21.38 6.24 2.16
C TYR A 49 20.88 5.72 3.52
N ASP A 50 21.47 4.61 3.96
CA ASP A 50 21.20 4.02 5.26
C ASP A 50 19.72 3.69 5.50
N LEU A 51 19.36 2.43 5.35
CA LEU A 51 18.04 1.88 5.66
C LEU A 51 16.86 2.58 4.97
N ASN A 52 17.08 3.23 3.83
CA ASN A 52 16.01 3.80 3.01
C ASN A 52 15.66 2.86 1.84
N VAL A 53 14.38 2.81 1.49
CA VAL A 53 13.91 1.99 0.37
C VAL A 53 14.44 2.55 -0.97
N PRO A 54 14.68 1.71 -1.99
CA PRO A 54 14.88 2.20 -3.35
C PRO A 54 13.69 3.01 -3.86
N ALA A 55 13.94 4.03 -4.69
CA ALA A 55 12.87 4.89 -5.23
C ALA A 55 11.77 4.11 -5.97
N VAL A 56 12.12 2.97 -6.61
CA VAL A 56 11.14 2.10 -7.29
C VAL A 56 10.17 1.43 -6.31
N ASP A 57 10.63 1.11 -5.09
CA ASP A 57 9.77 0.57 -4.04
C ASP A 57 8.89 1.68 -3.45
N GLY A 58 9.44 2.89 -3.23
CA GLY A 58 8.64 4.05 -2.84
C GLY A 58 7.52 4.36 -3.84
N GLN A 59 7.83 4.34 -5.15
CA GLN A 59 6.82 4.50 -6.19
C GLN A 59 5.75 3.40 -6.15
N LEU A 60 6.13 2.15 -5.88
CA LEU A 60 5.16 1.05 -5.73
C LEU A 60 4.19 1.31 -4.58
N LEU A 61 4.67 1.77 -3.41
CA LEU A 61 3.83 2.11 -2.27
C LEU A 61 2.84 3.24 -2.61
N TYR A 62 3.34 4.29 -3.28
CA TYR A 62 2.52 5.38 -3.81
C TYR A 62 1.41 4.86 -4.74
N ASP A 63 1.76 4.06 -5.74
CA ASP A 63 0.82 3.54 -6.74
C ASP A 63 -0.26 2.65 -6.13
N ILE A 64 0.08 1.82 -5.13
CA ILE A 64 -0.89 0.99 -4.39
C ILE A 64 -1.91 1.88 -3.68
N ILE A 65 -1.49 2.92 -2.98
CA ILE A 65 -2.37 3.84 -2.25
C ILE A 65 -3.30 4.58 -3.21
N ILE A 66 -2.76 5.14 -4.29
CA ILE A 66 -3.56 5.85 -5.31
C ILE A 66 -4.58 4.92 -5.96
N LYS A 67 -4.13 3.74 -6.43
CA LYS A 67 -5.00 2.79 -7.14
C LYS A 67 -6.21 2.35 -6.30
N ASN A 68 -6.02 2.18 -5.00
CA ASN A 68 -7.05 1.69 -4.10
C ASN A 68 -7.76 2.81 -3.32
N ASN A 69 -7.39 4.07 -3.54
CA ASN A 69 -7.91 5.24 -2.83
C ASN A 69 -7.83 5.11 -1.30
N TYR A 70 -6.69 4.60 -0.80
CA TYR A 70 -6.49 4.41 0.63
C TYR A 70 -6.29 5.75 1.35
N THR A 71 -6.81 5.85 2.57
CA THR A 71 -6.82 7.09 3.36
C THR A 71 -6.24 6.95 4.75
N SER A 72 -5.99 5.74 5.23
CA SER A 72 -5.45 5.48 6.56
C SER A 72 -4.26 4.52 6.46
N ALA A 73 -3.04 5.03 6.61
CA ALA A 73 -1.84 4.23 6.48
C ALA A 73 -1.06 4.13 7.79
N LEU A 74 -0.39 2.98 7.97
CA LEU A 74 0.60 2.74 9.01
C LEU A 74 1.93 2.36 8.37
N GLU A 75 3.01 2.97 8.82
CA GLU A 75 4.38 2.56 8.53
C GLU A 75 5.08 2.13 9.82
N ILE A 76 5.70 0.95 9.78
CA ILE A 76 6.48 0.38 10.88
C ILE A 76 7.96 0.42 10.48
N GLY A 77 8.70 1.37 11.02
CA GLY A 77 10.09 1.69 10.63
C GLY A 77 10.16 2.89 9.69
N THR A 78 10.26 4.09 10.26
CA THR A 78 10.33 5.36 9.51
C THR A 78 11.70 5.60 8.89
N SER A 79 12.79 5.19 9.60
CA SER A 79 14.16 5.62 9.29
C SER A 79 14.23 7.14 9.14
N THR A 80 14.87 7.67 8.10
CA THR A 80 14.94 9.11 7.82
C THR A 80 13.75 9.62 6.97
N GLY A 81 12.73 8.79 6.73
CA GLY A 81 11.43 9.19 6.18
C GLY A 81 11.24 9.04 4.68
N HIS A 82 12.13 8.35 3.95
CA HIS A 82 12.01 8.24 2.49
C HIS A 82 10.72 7.56 2.05
N SER A 83 10.41 6.37 2.59
CA SER A 83 9.15 5.65 2.32
C SER A 83 7.94 6.44 2.82
N GLY A 84 8.04 7.03 4.03
CA GLY A 84 7.00 7.88 4.60
C GLY A 84 6.62 9.06 3.70
N ILE A 85 7.60 9.67 2.99
CA ILE A 85 7.34 10.73 2.00
C ILE A 85 6.53 10.20 0.81
N TRP A 86 6.87 9.04 0.24
CA TRP A 86 6.11 8.44 -0.85
C TRP A 86 4.68 8.10 -0.44
N ILE A 87 4.51 7.50 0.74
CA ILE A 87 3.20 7.13 1.30
C ILE A 87 2.37 8.40 1.57
N ALA A 88 2.92 9.39 2.28
CA ALA A 88 2.22 10.62 2.61
C ALA A 88 1.88 11.46 1.38
N TRP A 89 2.75 11.46 0.35
CA TRP A 89 2.44 12.10 -0.93
C TRP A 89 1.22 11.47 -1.60
N ALA A 90 1.11 10.14 -1.63
CA ALA A 90 -0.09 9.48 -2.14
C ALA A 90 -1.33 9.83 -1.29
N LEU A 91 -1.19 9.82 0.04
CA LEU A 91 -2.27 10.15 0.97
C LEU A 91 -2.74 11.61 0.86
N SER A 92 -1.86 12.55 0.48
CA SER A 92 -2.26 13.93 0.19
C SER A 92 -3.25 14.00 -0.97
N LYS A 93 -3.16 13.08 -1.95
CA LYS A 93 -4.09 12.98 -3.08
C LYS A 93 -5.43 12.35 -2.70
N THR A 94 -5.40 11.34 -1.84
CA THR A 94 -6.60 10.61 -1.41
C THR A 94 -7.30 11.24 -0.21
N GLY A 95 -6.68 12.26 0.41
CA GLY A 95 -7.21 12.93 1.60
C GLY A 95 -6.98 12.16 2.89
N GLY A 96 -5.96 11.31 2.91
CA GLY A 96 -5.64 10.45 4.03
C GLY A 96 -4.51 10.96 4.92
N LYS A 97 -4.09 10.10 5.87
CA LYS A 97 -3.01 10.36 6.82
C LYS A 97 -2.17 9.11 7.08
N LEU A 98 -0.87 9.31 7.26
CA LEU A 98 0.11 8.30 7.66
C LEU A 98 0.36 8.41 9.17
N THR A 99 0.29 7.27 9.87
CA THR A 99 0.99 7.09 11.16
C THR A 99 2.28 6.32 10.91
N THR A 100 3.43 6.82 11.37
CA THR A 100 4.71 6.15 11.21
C THR A 100 5.46 6.07 12.54
N ILE A 101 6.20 4.97 12.77
CA ILE A 101 6.87 4.67 14.04
C ILE A 101 8.36 4.49 13.80
N GLU A 102 9.18 5.17 14.59
CA GLU A 102 10.63 5.06 14.60
C GLU A 102 11.13 4.90 16.05
N ILE A 103 12.05 3.97 16.27
CA ILE A 103 12.63 3.71 17.60
C ILE A 103 13.84 4.60 17.88
N ASP A 104 14.58 4.99 16.85
CA ASP A 104 15.77 5.82 16.97
C ASP A 104 15.42 7.31 16.96
N GLU A 105 15.76 8.00 18.05
CA GLU A 105 15.46 9.43 18.21
C GLU A 105 16.15 10.30 17.16
N GLY A 106 17.38 9.95 16.74
CA GLY A 106 18.13 10.70 15.74
C GLY A 106 17.46 10.61 14.35
N ARG A 107 17.10 9.40 13.92
CA ARG A 107 16.36 9.16 12.67
C ARG A 107 14.98 9.80 12.70
N HIS A 108 14.27 9.68 13.82
CA HIS A 108 12.97 10.34 14.00
C HIS A 108 13.06 11.86 13.80
N ARG A 109 14.06 12.54 14.42
CA ARG A 109 14.28 13.99 14.22
C ARG A 109 14.60 14.34 12.76
N GLU A 110 15.41 13.52 12.10
CA GLU A 110 15.73 13.71 10.69
C GLU A 110 14.50 13.51 9.81
N ALA A 111 13.71 12.47 10.06
CA ALA A 111 12.43 12.24 9.34
C ALA A 111 11.48 13.44 9.49
N LEU A 112 11.30 13.98 10.70
CA LEU A 112 10.48 15.17 10.93
C LEU A 112 10.96 16.38 10.14
N LYS A 113 12.29 16.56 10.01
CA LYS A 113 12.87 17.62 9.17
C LYS A 113 12.55 17.36 7.69
N ASN A 114 12.77 16.14 7.20
CA ASN A 114 12.53 15.77 5.82
C ASN A 114 11.04 15.91 5.44
N PHE A 115 10.11 15.54 6.32
CA PHE A 115 8.67 15.73 6.11
C PHE A 115 8.28 17.21 5.99
N ARG A 116 8.88 18.09 6.80
CA ARG A 116 8.65 19.55 6.69
C ARG A 116 9.22 20.12 5.38
N GLU A 117 10.42 19.70 5.00
CA GLU A 117 11.07 20.17 3.77
C GLU A 117 10.32 19.69 2.53
N ALA A 118 9.80 18.45 2.54
CA ALA A 118 8.91 17.93 1.50
C ALA A 118 7.52 18.59 1.46
N GLY A 119 7.10 19.29 2.54
CA GLY A 119 5.78 19.91 2.63
C GLY A 119 4.65 18.95 3.03
N LEU A 120 5.00 17.82 3.68
CA LEU A 120 4.05 16.74 3.96
C LEU A 120 3.69 16.58 5.44
N SER A 121 4.14 17.47 6.34
CA SER A 121 3.95 17.32 7.79
C SER A 121 2.50 17.20 8.22
N GLU A 122 1.56 17.83 7.53
CA GLU A 122 0.12 17.76 7.87
C GLU A 122 -0.50 16.38 7.58
N TYR A 123 0.13 15.60 6.69
CA TYR A 123 -0.32 14.26 6.30
C TYR A 123 0.34 13.14 7.14
N ILE A 124 1.19 13.49 8.11
CA ILE A 124 2.01 12.52 8.85
C ILE A 124 1.86 12.73 10.37
N ASP A 125 1.57 11.63 11.07
CA ASP A 125 1.68 11.49 12.52
C ASP A 125 2.90 10.61 12.81
N ALA A 126 4.07 11.23 13.03
CA ALA A 126 5.31 10.54 13.28
C ALA A 126 5.51 10.32 14.79
N ARG A 127 5.70 9.07 15.17
CA ARG A 127 5.80 8.64 16.57
C ARG A 127 7.17 8.06 16.86
N LEU A 128 7.75 8.49 17.98
CA LEU A 128 8.99 7.92 18.52
C LEU A 128 8.64 6.81 19.52
N GLY A 129 9.15 5.60 19.31
CA GLY A 129 8.97 4.49 20.23
C GLY A 129 9.19 3.12 19.61
N ASP A 130 9.07 2.09 20.45
CA ASP A 130 9.24 0.70 20.03
C ASP A 130 7.97 0.17 19.36
N ALA A 131 8.09 -0.19 18.11
CA ALA A 131 6.98 -0.73 17.33
C ALA A 131 6.46 -2.09 17.84
N HIS A 132 7.30 -2.88 18.54
CA HIS A 132 6.86 -4.14 19.17
C HIS A 132 5.71 -3.94 20.16
N GLU A 133 5.67 -2.79 20.83
CA GLU A 133 4.60 -2.44 21.78
C GLU A 133 3.57 -1.51 21.14
N MET A 134 4.01 -0.48 20.42
CA MET A 134 3.12 0.55 19.91
C MET A 134 2.08 0.01 18.93
N VAL A 135 2.40 -0.97 18.07
CA VAL A 135 1.44 -1.53 17.10
C VAL A 135 0.25 -2.20 17.79
N LYS A 136 0.43 -2.73 19.02
CA LYS A 136 -0.64 -3.34 19.81
C LYS A 136 -1.66 -2.30 20.29
N GLU A 137 -1.18 -1.11 20.63
CA GLU A 137 -1.98 -0.01 21.18
C GLU A 137 -2.68 0.84 20.12
N LEU A 138 -2.17 0.82 18.88
CA LEU A 138 -2.75 1.59 17.79
C LEU A 138 -4.21 1.21 17.54
N GLN A 139 -5.02 2.23 17.36
CA GLN A 139 -6.41 2.06 16.96
C GLN A 139 -6.51 2.09 15.44
N GLY A 140 -7.06 1.01 14.85
CA GLY A 140 -7.44 0.99 13.43
C GLY A 140 -8.74 1.77 13.19
N PRO A 141 -9.37 1.61 12.03
CA PRO A 141 -8.92 0.72 10.96
C PRO A 141 -7.89 1.35 10.03
N PHE A 142 -6.98 0.52 9.54
CA PHE A 142 -6.02 0.90 8.49
C PHE A 142 -6.46 0.36 7.12
N ASP A 143 -6.15 1.11 6.07
CA ASP A 143 -6.31 0.68 4.68
C ASP A 143 -5.02 0.11 4.12
N PHE A 144 -3.87 0.66 4.55
CA PHE A 144 -2.56 0.34 4.05
C PHE A 144 -1.55 0.22 5.18
N VAL A 145 -0.69 -0.79 5.11
CA VAL A 145 0.40 -0.98 6.08
C VAL A 145 1.70 -1.27 5.33
N PHE A 146 2.78 -0.58 5.74
CA PHE A 146 4.13 -0.85 5.28
C PHE A 146 5.01 -1.23 6.46
N SER A 147 5.62 -2.42 6.42
CA SER A 147 6.50 -2.95 7.47
C SER A 147 7.94 -3.02 6.96
N ASP A 148 8.84 -2.24 7.57
CA ASP A 148 10.27 -2.19 7.25
C ASP A 148 11.16 -2.00 8.50
N ALA A 149 10.74 -2.48 9.67
CA ALA A 149 11.49 -2.45 10.91
C ALA A 149 12.24 -3.77 11.19
N ASP A 150 12.06 -4.36 12.37
CA ASP A 150 12.68 -5.64 12.73
C ASP A 150 12.17 -6.80 11.86
N LYS A 151 13.08 -7.33 11.04
CA LYS A 151 12.77 -8.39 10.07
C LYS A 151 12.34 -9.70 10.74
N ASN A 152 12.81 -9.97 11.95
CA ASN A 152 12.40 -11.16 12.69
C ASN A 152 11.00 -11.02 13.30
N TRP A 153 10.48 -9.79 13.38
CA TRP A 153 9.18 -9.48 13.96
C TRP A 153 8.05 -9.32 12.95
N TYR A 154 8.32 -9.40 11.66
CA TYR A 154 7.33 -9.16 10.58
C TYR A 154 6.04 -9.94 10.73
N LYS A 155 6.11 -11.24 11.08
CA LYS A 155 4.94 -12.07 11.34
C LYS A 155 4.12 -11.57 12.52
N ASN A 156 4.78 -11.11 13.60
CA ASN A 156 4.11 -10.59 14.79
C ASN A 156 3.42 -9.25 14.47
N TYR A 157 4.10 -8.32 13.76
CA TYR A 157 3.46 -7.10 13.28
C TYR A 157 2.22 -7.37 12.45
N PHE A 158 2.30 -8.34 11.54
CA PHE A 158 1.15 -8.74 10.74
C PHE A 158 0.00 -9.26 11.61
N ILE A 159 0.26 -10.13 12.59
CA ILE A 159 -0.76 -10.72 13.49
C ILE A 159 -1.42 -9.62 14.32
N ASP A 160 -0.65 -8.65 14.85
CA ASP A 160 -1.18 -7.55 15.67
C ASP A 160 -2.01 -6.55 14.85
N ILE A 161 -1.70 -6.42 13.55
CA ILE A 161 -2.36 -5.47 12.62
C ILE A 161 -3.54 -6.10 11.88
N ASP A 162 -3.55 -7.41 11.60
CA ASP A 162 -4.62 -8.08 10.84
C ASP A 162 -6.04 -7.72 11.34
N PRO A 163 -6.35 -7.71 12.67
CA PRO A 163 -7.67 -7.29 13.15
C PRO A 163 -7.99 -5.81 12.92
N LYS A 164 -6.98 -4.99 12.64
CA LYS A 164 -7.07 -3.53 12.44
C LYS A 164 -6.99 -3.15 10.96
N LEU A 165 -6.70 -4.10 10.08
CA LEU A 165 -6.66 -3.91 8.63
C LEU A 165 -8.04 -4.19 8.04
N LYS A 166 -8.59 -3.24 7.27
CA LYS A 166 -9.86 -3.40 6.58
C LYS A 166 -9.85 -4.52 5.55
N VAL A 167 -10.98 -5.16 5.30
CA VAL A 167 -11.20 -5.94 4.08
C VAL A 167 -11.01 -5.03 2.86
N GLY A 168 -10.25 -5.49 1.87
CA GLY A 168 -9.78 -4.68 0.76
C GLY A 168 -8.50 -3.90 1.05
N GLY A 169 -8.04 -3.85 2.30
CA GLY A 169 -6.78 -3.23 2.70
C GLY A 169 -5.57 -4.06 2.30
N CYS A 170 -4.40 -3.44 2.35
CA CYS A 170 -3.14 -4.03 1.90
C CYS A 170 -2.07 -3.96 2.99
N PHE A 171 -1.46 -5.11 3.32
CA PHE A 171 -0.24 -5.19 4.12
C PHE A 171 0.95 -5.42 3.19
N THR A 172 1.96 -4.54 3.26
CA THR A 172 3.20 -4.65 2.51
C THR A 172 4.38 -4.81 3.46
N ALA A 173 5.39 -5.60 3.05
CA ALA A 173 6.63 -5.76 3.81
C ALA A 173 7.84 -5.70 2.88
N HIS A 174 8.90 -5.01 3.32
CA HIS A 174 10.11 -4.77 2.55
C HIS A 174 11.18 -5.85 2.76
N ASN A 175 12.17 -5.89 1.86
CA ASN A 175 13.26 -6.87 1.86
C ASN A 175 12.76 -8.34 1.85
N ILE A 176 11.68 -8.61 1.14
CA ILE A 176 11.13 -9.96 0.96
C ILE A 176 11.62 -10.53 -0.37
N ALA A 177 12.12 -11.77 -0.32
CA ALA A 177 12.44 -12.58 -1.50
C ALA A 177 11.69 -13.91 -1.47
N GLU A 178 11.71 -14.65 -2.58
CA GLU A 178 11.14 -16.00 -2.58
C GLU A 178 11.87 -16.89 -1.55
N ILE A 179 11.12 -17.76 -0.90
CA ILE A 179 11.60 -18.59 0.21
C ILE A 179 12.81 -19.43 -0.29
N GLY A 180 13.91 -19.33 0.45
CA GLY A 180 15.17 -19.97 0.11
C GLY A 180 16.03 -19.20 -0.91
N HIS A 181 15.65 -17.99 -1.31
CA HIS A 181 16.37 -17.16 -2.27
C HIS A 181 16.71 -15.78 -1.72
N GLY A 182 17.91 -15.28 -2.01
CA GLY A 182 18.34 -13.93 -1.64
C GLY A 182 18.29 -13.63 -0.14
N TYR A 183 18.60 -12.41 0.21
CA TYR A 183 18.62 -11.96 1.62
C TYR A 183 17.26 -12.11 2.32
N GLY A 184 16.16 -11.73 1.64
CA GLY A 184 14.81 -11.73 2.21
C GLY A 184 14.08 -13.08 2.15
N GLY A 185 14.74 -14.16 1.67
CA GLY A 185 14.15 -15.50 1.55
C GLY A 185 14.41 -16.42 2.74
N TYR A 186 15.00 -15.89 3.83
CA TYR A 186 15.35 -16.64 5.03
C TYR A 186 14.88 -15.91 6.29
N GLY A 187 15.00 -16.58 7.46
CA GLY A 187 14.68 -15.99 8.76
C GLY A 187 13.24 -15.49 8.88
N GLY A 188 13.06 -14.41 9.60
CA GLY A 188 11.74 -13.84 9.88
C GLY A 188 10.97 -13.38 8.66
N GLN A 189 11.66 -12.92 7.60
CA GLN A 189 11.04 -12.55 6.34
C GLN A 189 10.40 -13.77 5.66
N ALA A 190 11.13 -14.89 5.59
CA ALA A 190 10.60 -16.14 5.03
C ALA A 190 9.46 -16.72 5.89
N ASP A 191 9.55 -16.61 7.20
CA ASP A 191 8.50 -17.05 8.13
C ASP A 191 7.22 -16.23 7.95
N PHE A 192 7.35 -14.91 7.82
CA PHE A 192 6.24 -14.03 7.48
C PHE A 192 5.62 -14.38 6.12
N LEU A 193 6.43 -14.48 5.06
CA LEU A 193 5.92 -14.76 3.72
C LEU A 193 5.19 -16.11 3.66
N ARG A 194 5.75 -17.14 4.31
CA ARG A 194 5.13 -18.47 4.41
C ARG A 194 3.79 -18.39 5.16
N TYR A 195 3.76 -17.63 6.25
CA TYR A 195 2.57 -17.45 7.05
C TYR A 195 1.46 -16.75 6.26
N VAL A 196 1.73 -15.57 5.69
CA VAL A 196 0.70 -14.80 4.98
C VAL A 196 0.18 -15.54 3.73
N ARG A 197 1.04 -16.27 3.02
CA ARG A 197 0.64 -17.11 1.88
C ARG A 197 -0.20 -18.34 2.29
N SER A 198 -0.17 -18.77 3.55
CA SER A 198 -1.01 -19.86 4.05
C SER A 198 -2.43 -19.42 4.38
N LEU A 199 -2.69 -18.12 4.44
CA LEU A 199 -4.00 -17.58 4.81
C LEU A 199 -4.91 -17.51 3.57
N SER A 200 -6.06 -18.22 3.64
CA SER A 200 -7.04 -18.26 2.54
C SER A 200 -7.76 -16.94 2.29
N ASN A 201 -7.78 -16.06 3.30
CA ASN A 201 -8.39 -14.73 3.22
C ASN A 201 -7.43 -13.63 2.77
N TYR A 202 -6.20 -13.98 2.35
CA TYR A 202 -5.22 -13.05 1.78
C TYR A 202 -4.79 -13.47 0.39
N GLU A 203 -4.60 -12.49 -0.49
CA GLU A 203 -3.94 -12.67 -1.78
C GLU A 203 -2.58 -11.98 -1.74
N THR A 204 -1.50 -12.76 -1.83
CA THR A 204 -0.13 -12.28 -1.66
C THR A 204 0.69 -12.45 -2.93
N SER A 205 1.27 -11.35 -3.40
CA SER A 205 2.24 -11.29 -4.50
C SER A 205 3.57 -10.72 -4.02
N LEU A 206 4.61 -10.88 -4.82
CA LEU A 206 5.96 -10.38 -4.55
C LEU A 206 6.43 -9.51 -5.71
N ASN A 207 6.83 -8.26 -5.43
CA ASN A 207 7.49 -7.36 -6.37
C ASN A 207 9.00 -7.36 -6.10
N THR A 208 9.78 -7.79 -7.07
CA THR A 208 11.25 -7.95 -6.94
C THR A 208 12.05 -6.90 -7.71
N ARG A 209 11.41 -5.81 -8.17
CA ARG A 209 12.09 -4.76 -8.98
C ARG A 209 13.09 -3.91 -8.19
N GLY A 210 12.90 -3.80 -6.88
CA GLY A 210 13.74 -3.04 -5.96
C GLY A 210 14.36 -3.92 -4.90
N GLY A 211 14.17 -3.56 -3.63
CA GLY A 211 14.63 -4.32 -2.47
C GLY A 211 13.76 -5.55 -2.14
N GLY A 212 12.70 -5.80 -2.91
CA GLY A 212 11.72 -6.85 -2.69
C GLY A 212 10.59 -6.44 -1.74
N VAL A 213 9.37 -6.32 -2.28
CA VAL A 213 8.18 -5.95 -1.51
C VAL A 213 7.12 -7.02 -1.67
N SER A 214 6.69 -7.63 -0.56
CA SER A 214 5.47 -8.43 -0.57
C SER A 214 4.24 -7.53 -0.49
N VAL A 215 3.20 -7.87 -1.26
CA VAL A 215 1.94 -7.13 -1.33
C VAL A 215 0.82 -8.11 -1.04
N SER A 216 0.15 -7.94 0.11
CA SER A 216 -0.85 -8.88 0.65
C SER A 216 -2.18 -8.16 0.85
N TYR A 217 -3.16 -8.44 -0.02
CA TYR A 217 -4.50 -7.87 0.08
C TYR A 217 -5.42 -8.75 0.93
N LYS A 218 -6.08 -8.15 1.93
CA LYS A 218 -7.12 -8.82 2.75
C LYS A 218 -8.41 -8.93 1.96
N LYS A 219 -8.86 -10.15 1.65
CA LYS A 219 -10.04 -10.41 0.80
C LYS A 219 -11.32 -10.58 1.59
N SER A 220 -11.22 -11.09 2.82
CA SER A 220 -12.34 -11.26 3.73
C SER A 220 -11.84 -11.27 5.18
N GLU A 221 -12.74 -11.18 6.12
CA GLU A 221 -12.44 -11.57 7.51
C GLU A 221 -12.20 -13.08 7.60
N LYS A 222 -11.58 -13.52 8.69
CA LYS A 222 -11.33 -14.95 8.96
C LYS A 222 -12.61 -15.67 9.28
#